data_2ff6211e6c1d6b7137c2d3fe266f3d46
#
_entry.id   2ff6211e6c1d6b7137c2d3fe266f3d46
#
_cell.length_a   1.000
_cell.length_b   1.000
_cell.length_c   1.000
_cell.angle_alpha   90.00
_cell.angle_beta   90.00
_cell.angle_gamma   90.00
#
_symmetry.space_group_name_H-M   'P 1'
#
loop_
_entity.id
_entity.type
_entity.pdbx_description
1 polymer ?
#
loop_
_entity_poly.entity_id
_entity_poly.type
_entity_poly.pdbx_seq_one_letter_code
_entity_poly.pdbx_strand_id
1 'polypeptide(L)'
;MQLSKNHVAVPDLPEKVLQFGTGVLLRGLPDFFIDKANKAGIFNGRIVVIKSTDKGGTDAFAAQDNLFTQCIQGIYAGQRISEQIVNTSISRVLSASAQWADILACAANPDLEIIISNTTEVGISLTDDDIYANPPVSFPGKLLAFLLKRYQSNQQGMVIIPTELIPDNGTKLKNIVLEQAKRHHLEQPFIHWLDTENYFCNSLVDRIVPGALPADEKAAIEKQLGYEDQLMIMSEVYRLWAIETGSEKVRKILSFAKADEGVILAPDINVFRELKLRLLNGTHTLTCGLAQLAGFETVREAMEDPNMEAVISALMQHEIVPAITDIGIREDAAHRFAVSVLDRFRNPYIQHRWLSITMQYTSKMKMRVIPILRKYYQHVHEVPALLAMGFAAYLLTMKQDIQDDHAPYFKEKWQHLSPGALVQEVLKNEALWGEDLSKYSGFPQAVTVMLNNLINEGAATLIKRVAAETTVL
;
A
#
# COMPACT_ATOMS: atom_id res chain seq x y z
N MET A 1 6.09 -33.19 -8.70
CA MET A 1 7.32 -32.67 -9.39
C MET A 1 7.39 -31.20 -9.04
N GLN A 2 8.57 -30.67 -8.67
CA GLN A 2 8.73 -29.27 -8.30
C GLN A 2 8.78 -28.35 -9.53
N LEU A 3 8.24 -27.13 -9.43
CA LEU A 3 8.34 -26.10 -10.48
C LEU A 3 9.80 -25.86 -10.86
N SER A 4 10.09 -25.85 -12.15
CA SER A 4 11.43 -25.63 -12.70
C SER A 4 11.35 -25.08 -14.12
N LYS A 5 12.49 -24.69 -14.69
CA LYS A 5 12.60 -24.25 -16.09
C LYS A 5 12.18 -25.31 -17.14
N ASN A 6 11.93 -26.55 -16.72
CA ASN A 6 11.35 -27.57 -17.60
C ASN A 6 9.85 -27.36 -17.84
N HIS A 7 9.16 -26.57 -17.00
CA HIS A 7 7.73 -26.28 -17.10
C HIS A 7 7.44 -24.98 -17.87
N VAL A 8 8.39 -24.08 -17.96
CA VAL A 8 8.23 -22.76 -18.61
C VAL A 8 9.53 -22.30 -19.24
N ALA A 9 9.45 -21.70 -20.42
CA ALA A 9 10.60 -21.07 -21.06
C ALA A 9 11.05 -19.85 -20.24
N VAL A 10 12.32 -19.87 -19.82
CA VAL A 10 12.93 -18.75 -19.11
C VAL A 10 13.79 -17.96 -20.11
N PRO A 11 13.50 -16.68 -20.35
CA PRO A 11 14.25 -15.90 -21.31
C PRO A 11 15.68 -15.64 -20.81
N ASP A 12 16.66 -15.74 -21.71
CA ASP A 12 18.03 -15.30 -21.44
C ASP A 12 18.13 -13.80 -21.65
N LEU A 13 18.05 -13.04 -20.58
CA LEU A 13 18.02 -11.58 -20.56
C LEU A 13 19.04 -11.03 -19.55
N PRO A 14 19.61 -9.84 -19.80
CA PRO A 14 20.57 -9.21 -18.89
C PRO A 14 19.96 -8.88 -17.52
N GLU A 15 20.79 -8.85 -16.49
CA GLU A 15 20.40 -8.39 -15.16
C GLU A 15 20.37 -6.86 -15.12
N LYS A 16 19.18 -6.27 -15.09
CA LYS A 16 18.96 -4.82 -15.08
C LYS A 16 18.50 -4.27 -13.73
N VAL A 17 18.01 -5.12 -12.85
CA VAL A 17 17.42 -4.73 -11.58
C VAL A 17 18.11 -5.42 -10.41
N LEU A 18 18.45 -4.64 -9.40
CA LEU A 18 18.88 -5.12 -8.08
C LEU A 18 17.76 -4.87 -7.08
N GLN A 19 17.26 -5.92 -6.44
CA GLN A 19 16.12 -5.83 -5.55
C GLN A 19 16.49 -6.21 -4.13
N PHE A 20 16.35 -5.29 -3.19
CA PHE A 20 16.54 -5.54 -1.76
C PHE A 20 15.22 -6.00 -1.12
N GLY A 21 15.11 -7.30 -0.91
CA GLY A 21 13.97 -7.97 -0.29
C GLY A 21 13.45 -9.15 -1.10
N THR A 22 13.03 -10.20 -0.39
CA THR A 22 12.41 -11.42 -0.93
C THR A 22 10.91 -11.48 -0.63
N GLY A 23 10.35 -10.40 -0.10
CA GLY A 23 8.99 -10.32 0.40
C GLY A 23 7.93 -10.54 -0.69
N VAL A 24 6.76 -10.98 -0.24
CA VAL A 24 5.62 -11.27 -1.14
C VAL A 24 5.14 -10.05 -1.90
N LEU A 25 5.23 -8.84 -1.32
CA LEU A 25 4.84 -7.61 -2.00
C LEU A 25 5.71 -7.36 -3.23
N LEU A 26 7.05 -7.50 -3.11
CA LEU A 26 7.96 -7.33 -4.24
C LEU A 26 7.67 -8.35 -5.33
N ARG A 27 7.50 -9.63 -4.97
CA ARG A 27 7.15 -10.69 -5.92
C ARG A 27 5.79 -10.47 -6.58
N GLY A 28 4.82 -9.99 -5.83
CA GLY A 28 3.45 -9.77 -6.30
C GLY A 28 3.22 -8.44 -7.01
N LEU A 29 4.18 -7.51 -7.04
CA LEU A 29 3.99 -6.20 -7.65
C LEU A 29 5.16 -5.81 -8.58
N PRO A 30 6.35 -5.39 -8.13
CA PRO A 30 7.46 -5.09 -9.05
C PRO A 30 7.85 -6.25 -9.96
N ASP A 31 8.04 -7.45 -9.39
CA ASP A 31 8.45 -8.62 -10.17
C ASP A 31 7.37 -9.03 -11.18
N PHE A 32 6.09 -8.87 -10.83
CA PHE A 32 4.97 -9.07 -11.73
C PHE A 32 5.04 -8.12 -12.95
N PHE A 33 5.26 -6.83 -12.74
CA PHE A 33 5.31 -5.86 -13.82
C PHE A 33 6.52 -6.10 -14.74
N ILE A 34 7.66 -6.44 -14.16
CA ILE A 34 8.89 -6.74 -14.92
C ILE A 34 8.70 -8.02 -15.75
N ASP A 35 8.13 -9.07 -15.17
CA ASP A 35 7.83 -10.33 -15.89
C ASP A 35 6.85 -10.09 -17.05
N LYS A 36 5.78 -9.34 -16.81
CA LYS A 36 4.81 -8.97 -17.85
C LYS A 36 5.46 -8.18 -18.98
N ALA A 37 6.33 -7.25 -18.64
CA ALA A 37 7.05 -6.44 -19.62
C ALA A 37 8.09 -7.26 -20.41
N ASN A 38 8.74 -8.24 -19.78
CA ASN A 38 9.65 -9.17 -20.45
C ASN A 38 8.90 -10.07 -21.44
N LYS A 39 7.74 -10.62 -21.03
CA LYS A 39 6.89 -11.43 -21.90
C LYS A 39 6.36 -10.65 -23.10
N ALA A 40 6.21 -9.34 -22.97
CA ALA A 40 5.83 -8.43 -24.06
C ALA A 40 7.03 -7.93 -24.89
N GLY A 41 8.26 -8.29 -24.55
CA GLY A 41 9.47 -7.81 -25.23
C GLY A 41 9.78 -6.32 -25.03
N ILE A 42 9.23 -5.70 -23.96
CA ILE A 42 9.32 -4.26 -23.72
C ILE A 42 10.52 -3.88 -22.86
N PHE A 43 10.76 -4.62 -21.73
CA PHE A 43 11.81 -4.26 -20.79
C PHE A 43 13.11 -5.03 -21.03
N ASN A 44 12.99 -6.33 -21.28
CA ASN A 44 14.10 -7.22 -21.59
C ASN A 44 15.23 -7.18 -20.52
N GLY A 45 14.84 -7.41 -19.25
CA GLY A 45 15.79 -7.39 -18.13
C GLY A 45 15.31 -8.23 -16.95
N ARG A 46 16.26 -8.87 -16.25
CA ARG A 46 15.98 -9.72 -15.08
C ARG A 46 16.42 -9.08 -13.78
N ILE A 47 15.99 -9.66 -12.67
CA ILE A 47 16.16 -9.16 -11.31
C ILE A 47 17.17 -10.03 -10.56
N VAL A 48 18.20 -9.41 -9.98
CA VAL A 48 19.00 -9.99 -8.92
C VAL A 48 18.35 -9.60 -7.58
N VAL A 49 17.90 -10.60 -6.84
CA VAL A 49 17.25 -10.37 -5.55
C VAL A 49 18.25 -10.52 -4.42
N ILE A 50 18.27 -9.59 -3.48
CA ILE A 50 19.08 -9.61 -2.27
C ILE A 50 18.22 -9.93 -1.07
N LYS A 51 18.47 -11.05 -0.43
CA LYS A 51 17.96 -11.39 0.89
C LYS A 51 18.77 -10.63 1.94
N SER A 52 18.18 -9.56 2.48
CA SER A 52 18.87 -8.62 3.40
C SER A 52 18.88 -9.07 4.85
N THR A 53 18.08 -10.07 5.24
CA THR A 53 17.91 -10.54 6.62
C THR A 53 18.44 -11.97 6.79
N ASP A 54 18.85 -12.33 8.01
CA ASP A 54 19.33 -13.68 8.32
C ASP A 54 18.20 -14.70 8.49
N LYS A 55 16.94 -14.22 8.69
CA LYS A 55 15.78 -15.11 8.87
C LYS A 55 15.32 -15.70 7.53
N GLY A 56 15.01 -17.01 7.53
CA GLY A 56 14.57 -17.76 6.34
C GLY A 56 15.71 -18.12 5.38
N GLY A 57 15.53 -19.14 4.56
CA GLY A 57 16.47 -19.60 3.55
C GLY A 57 16.26 -18.95 2.17
N THR A 58 17.19 -19.24 1.26
CA THR A 58 17.05 -18.97 -0.18
C THR A 58 16.87 -20.28 -0.97
N ASP A 59 16.86 -21.40 -0.28
CA ASP A 59 16.90 -22.74 -0.88
C ASP A 59 15.71 -23.02 -1.78
N ALA A 60 14.51 -22.55 -1.39
CA ALA A 60 13.33 -22.71 -2.21
C ALA A 60 13.45 -21.98 -3.57
N PHE A 61 14.09 -20.82 -3.61
CA PHE A 61 14.36 -20.11 -4.87
C PHE A 61 15.31 -20.90 -5.76
N ALA A 62 16.42 -21.36 -5.21
CA ALA A 62 17.40 -22.15 -5.94
C ALA A 62 16.80 -23.48 -6.43
N ALA A 63 16.01 -24.17 -5.59
CA ALA A 63 15.37 -25.43 -5.92
C ALA A 63 14.32 -25.33 -7.04
N GLN A 64 13.79 -24.14 -7.31
CA GLN A 64 12.76 -23.85 -8.33
C GLN A 64 13.31 -22.98 -9.48
N ASP A 65 14.61 -22.94 -9.74
CA ASP A 65 15.22 -22.09 -10.77
C ASP A 65 14.82 -20.60 -10.63
N ASN A 66 14.52 -20.12 -9.41
CA ASN A 66 14.01 -18.80 -9.05
C ASN A 66 12.62 -18.46 -9.62
N LEU A 67 11.88 -19.47 -10.05
CA LEU A 67 10.51 -19.34 -10.55
C LEU A 67 9.51 -19.40 -9.40
N PHE A 68 8.36 -18.78 -9.59
CA PHE A 68 7.22 -18.92 -8.68
C PHE A 68 5.91 -18.68 -9.40
N THR A 69 4.87 -19.34 -8.93
CA THR A 69 3.51 -19.13 -9.41
C THR A 69 2.85 -17.99 -8.61
N GLN A 70 2.28 -17.03 -9.32
CA GLN A 70 1.42 -16.01 -8.75
C GLN A 70 -0.02 -16.29 -9.15
N CYS A 71 -0.87 -16.52 -8.15
CA CYS A 71 -2.31 -16.64 -8.28
C CYS A 71 -2.93 -15.24 -8.15
N ILE A 72 -3.54 -14.74 -9.23
CA ILE A 72 -4.16 -13.42 -9.29
C ILE A 72 -5.66 -13.63 -9.17
N GLN A 73 -6.26 -13.16 -8.07
CA GLN A 73 -7.65 -13.45 -7.76
C GLN A 73 -8.38 -12.18 -7.29
N GLY A 74 -9.62 -12.01 -7.73
CA GLY A 74 -10.43 -10.87 -7.30
C GLY A 74 -11.58 -10.55 -8.21
N ILE A 75 -12.03 -9.29 -8.12
CA ILE A 75 -13.06 -8.74 -9.00
C ILE A 75 -12.44 -7.57 -9.77
N TYR A 76 -12.73 -7.50 -11.05
CA TYR A 76 -12.37 -6.39 -11.94
C TYR A 76 -13.55 -6.07 -12.85
N ALA A 77 -14.02 -4.83 -12.83
CA ALA A 77 -15.21 -4.38 -13.54
C ALA A 77 -16.43 -5.30 -13.29
N GLY A 78 -16.64 -5.71 -12.03
CA GLY A 78 -17.71 -6.60 -11.59
C GLY A 78 -17.55 -8.08 -11.97
N GLN A 79 -16.49 -8.47 -12.66
CA GLN A 79 -16.22 -9.85 -13.05
C GLN A 79 -15.20 -10.53 -12.15
N ARG A 80 -15.42 -11.80 -11.82
CA ARG A 80 -14.44 -12.60 -11.09
C ARG A 80 -13.28 -12.98 -12.00
N ILE A 81 -12.08 -12.71 -11.52
CA ILE A 81 -10.81 -13.07 -12.15
C ILE A 81 -10.10 -14.10 -11.27
N SER A 82 -9.59 -15.15 -11.91
CA SER A 82 -8.73 -16.16 -11.27
C SER A 82 -7.72 -16.65 -12.31
N GLU A 83 -6.49 -16.17 -12.22
CA GLU A 83 -5.42 -16.46 -13.16
C GLU A 83 -4.20 -16.98 -12.39
N GLN A 84 -3.45 -17.91 -13.01
CA GLN A 84 -2.16 -18.37 -12.52
C GLN A 84 -1.10 -18.05 -13.56
N ILE A 85 -0.06 -17.34 -13.13
CA ILE A 85 1.10 -17.04 -13.97
C ILE A 85 2.37 -17.57 -13.32
N VAL A 86 3.28 -18.12 -14.11
CA VAL A 86 4.63 -18.40 -13.66
C VAL A 86 5.48 -17.16 -13.92
N ASN A 87 6.04 -16.60 -12.86
CA ASN A 87 6.96 -15.46 -12.93
C ASN A 87 8.38 -15.98 -13.22
N THR A 88 9.03 -15.38 -14.21
CA THR A 88 10.36 -15.73 -14.70
C THR A 88 11.37 -14.58 -14.58
N SER A 89 10.98 -13.48 -13.91
CA SER A 89 11.78 -12.24 -13.86
C SER A 89 13.04 -12.36 -13.01
N ILE A 90 13.05 -13.23 -11.99
CA ILE A 90 14.21 -13.36 -11.08
C ILE A 90 15.31 -14.22 -11.73
N SER A 91 16.53 -13.67 -11.85
CA SER A 91 17.70 -14.39 -12.34
C SER A 91 18.34 -15.26 -11.26
N ARG A 92 18.56 -14.68 -10.10
CA ARG A 92 19.16 -15.31 -8.92
C ARG A 92 18.81 -14.56 -7.64
N VAL A 93 18.99 -15.27 -6.52
CA VAL A 93 18.81 -14.72 -5.17
C VAL A 93 20.11 -14.85 -4.41
N LEU A 94 20.63 -13.75 -3.88
CA LEU A 94 21.86 -13.70 -3.10
C LEU A 94 21.56 -13.38 -1.65
N SER A 95 22.22 -14.05 -0.71
CA SER A 95 22.14 -13.73 0.72
C SER A 95 23.17 -12.68 1.09
N ALA A 96 22.73 -11.56 1.67
CA ALA A 96 23.65 -10.50 2.09
C ALA A 96 24.66 -10.98 3.14
N SER A 97 24.23 -11.82 4.09
CA SER A 97 25.12 -12.35 5.13
C SER A 97 26.15 -13.36 4.63
N ALA A 98 25.87 -14.09 3.54
CA ALA A 98 26.75 -15.13 3.02
C ALA A 98 27.50 -14.73 1.74
N GLN A 99 26.95 -13.81 0.96
CA GLN A 99 27.40 -13.52 -0.41
C GLN A 99 27.57 -12.02 -0.66
N TRP A 100 28.00 -11.25 0.35
CA TRP A 100 28.14 -9.79 0.21
C TRP A 100 29.14 -9.40 -0.88
N ALA A 101 30.24 -10.15 -1.03
CA ALA A 101 31.21 -9.90 -2.08
C ALA A 101 30.61 -10.08 -3.49
N ASP A 102 29.75 -11.10 -3.69
CA ASP A 102 29.04 -11.31 -4.96
C ASP A 102 28.05 -10.19 -5.25
N ILE A 103 27.39 -9.69 -4.21
CA ILE A 103 26.46 -8.53 -4.32
C ILE A 103 27.24 -7.29 -4.73
N LEU A 104 28.39 -7.01 -4.10
CA LEU A 104 29.25 -5.89 -4.50
C LEU A 104 29.82 -6.05 -5.91
N ALA A 105 30.09 -7.29 -6.36
CA ALA A 105 30.53 -7.56 -7.73
C ALA A 105 29.46 -7.16 -8.77
N CYS A 106 28.16 -7.24 -8.44
CA CYS A 106 27.09 -6.76 -9.32
C CYS A 106 27.23 -5.25 -9.64
N ALA A 107 27.90 -4.48 -8.79
CA ALA A 107 28.09 -3.05 -9.00
C ALA A 107 28.92 -2.72 -10.28
N ALA A 108 29.72 -3.66 -10.77
CA ALA A 108 30.49 -3.51 -12.01
C ALA A 108 29.67 -3.87 -13.26
N ASN A 109 28.47 -4.44 -13.13
CA ASN A 109 27.63 -4.78 -14.28
C ASN A 109 27.07 -3.50 -14.94
N PRO A 110 27.41 -3.22 -16.22
CA PRO A 110 26.95 -2.03 -16.92
C PRO A 110 25.45 -2.05 -17.25
N ASP A 111 24.84 -3.25 -17.36
CA ASP A 111 23.43 -3.40 -17.67
C ASP A 111 22.53 -3.12 -16.47
N LEU A 112 23.08 -3.09 -15.25
CA LEU A 112 22.32 -2.84 -14.03
C LEU A 112 21.97 -1.36 -13.91
N GLU A 113 20.69 -1.03 -13.98
CA GLU A 113 20.21 0.35 -14.06
C GLU A 113 19.25 0.74 -12.90
N ILE A 114 18.61 -0.26 -12.25
CA ILE A 114 17.52 -0.03 -11.31
C ILE A 114 17.81 -0.70 -9.97
N ILE A 115 17.50 0.01 -8.87
CA ILE A 115 17.45 -0.56 -7.52
C ILE A 115 16.01 -0.43 -7.00
N ILE A 116 15.46 -1.53 -6.49
CA ILE A 116 14.15 -1.57 -5.84
C ILE A 116 14.33 -2.05 -4.40
N SER A 117 13.58 -1.50 -3.45
CA SER A 117 13.58 -2.00 -2.07
C SER A 117 12.18 -2.10 -1.49
N ASN A 118 12.01 -3.04 -0.58
CA ASN A 118 10.89 -3.10 0.33
C ASN A 118 11.38 -3.71 1.65
N THR A 119 11.78 -2.85 2.54
CA THR A 119 12.13 -3.19 3.92
C THR A 119 10.91 -2.98 4.82
N THR A 120 11.09 -2.56 6.05
CA THR A 120 9.99 -2.11 6.91
C THR A 120 9.94 -0.57 6.91
N GLU A 121 8.87 0.03 7.48
CA GLU A 121 8.77 1.48 7.63
C GLU A 121 9.94 2.05 8.47
N VAL A 122 10.53 1.25 9.35
CA VAL A 122 11.73 1.59 10.13
C VAL A 122 13.02 1.26 9.41
N GLY A 123 12.98 0.55 8.28
CA GLY A 123 14.16 0.15 7.51
C GLY A 123 14.83 1.32 6.77
N ILE A 124 14.09 2.40 6.47
CA ILE A 124 14.62 3.66 5.94
C ILE A 124 14.83 4.63 7.10
N SER A 125 15.87 4.42 7.86
CA SER A 125 16.27 5.26 9.01
C SER A 125 17.78 5.51 9.00
N LEU A 126 18.17 6.67 9.50
CA LEU A 126 19.58 7.00 9.67
C LEU A 126 20.13 6.23 10.88
N THR A 127 21.11 5.40 10.63
CA THR A 127 21.80 4.59 11.64
C THR A 127 23.30 4.92 11.64
N ASP A 128 23.95 4.63 12.74
CA ASP A 128 25.42 4.72 12.85
C ASP A 128 26.01 3.37 12.37
N ASP A 129 26.07 3.19 11.06
CA ASP A 129 26.38 1.94 10.39
C ASP A 129 27.80 1.97 9.83
N ASP A 130 28.56 0.89 10.01
CA ASP A 130 29.83 0.73 9.33
C ASP A 130 29.59 0.26 7.88
N ILE A 131 29.77 1.18 6.93
CA ILE A 131 29.55 0.88 5.49
C ILE A 131 30.63 -0.06 4.91
N TYR A 132 31.72 -0.30 5.62
CA TYR A 132 32.77 -1.23 5.24
C TYR A 132 32.60 -2.61 5.88
N ALA A 133 31.59 -2.79 6.73
CA ALA A 133 31.21 -4.10 7.26
C ALA A 133 30.81 -5.06 6.15
N ASN A 134 30.87 -6.35 6.41
CA ASN A 134 30.62 -7.42 5.45
C ASN A 134 29.46 -8.34 5.88
N PRO A 135 28.20 -7.96 5.66
CA PRO A 135 27.67 -6.70 5.09
C PRO A 135 27.46 -5.59 6.14
N PRO A 136 27.19 -4.33 5.73
CA PRO A 136 26.62 -3.32 6.60
C PRO A 136 25.28 -3.78 7.21
N VAL A 137 24.91 -3.27 8.38
CA VAL A 137 23.72 -3.75 9.12
C VAL A 137 22.44 -3.22 8.48
N SER A 138 22.33 -1.90 8.28
CA SER A 138 21.11 -1.27 7.76
C SER A 138 20.98 -1.40 6.24
N PHE A 139 19.76 -1.23 5.73
CA PHE A 139 19.53 -1.13 4.29
C PHE A 139 20.20 0.11 3.67
N PRO A 140 20.06 1.33 4.23
CA PRO A 140 20.79 2.49 3.70
C PRO A 140 22.30 2.31 3.67
N GLY A 141 22.89 1.66 4.69
CA GLY A 141 24.32 1.32 4.72
C GLY A 141 24.72 0.36 3.61
N LYS A 142 23.94 -0.72 3.39
CA LYS A 142 24.13 -1.65 2.27
C LYS A 142 24.05 -0.93 0.92
N LEU A 143 23.07 -0.05 0.76
CA LEU A 143 22.88 0.74 -0.46
C LEU A 143 24.06 1.68 -0.70
N LEU A 144 24.52 2.39 0.33
CA LEU A 144 25.69 3.29 0.22
C LEU A 144 26.97 2.51 -0.15
N ALA A 145 27.22 1.38 0.49
CA ALA A 145 28.38 0.52 0.16
C ALA A 145 28.33 0.02 -1.29
N PHE A 146 27.16 -0.39 -1.77
CA PHE A 146 26.95 -0.80 -3.15
C PHE A 146 27.19 0.35 -4.15
N LEU A 147 26.63 1.56 -3.88
CA LEU A 147 26.79 2.73 -4.74
C LEU A 147 28.24 3.23 -4.74
N LEU A 148 28.96 3.15 -3.61
CA LEU A 148 30.39 3.47 -3.54
C LEU A 148 31.18 2.52 -4.44
N LYS A 149 30.90 1.20 -4.38
CA LYS A 149 31.53 0.20 -5.24
C LYS A 149 31.23 0.47 -6.71
N ARG A 150 30.00 0.86 -7.04
CA ARG A 150 29.59 1.19 -8.40
C ARG A 150 30.35 2.40 -8.97
N TYR A 151 30.48 3.46 -8.17
CA TYR A 151 31.30 4.62 -8.53
C TYR A 151 32.76 4.25 -8.77
N GLN A 152 33.38 3.45 -7.88
CA GLN A 152 34.74 2.95 -8.00
C GLN A 152 34.94 2.05 -9.25
N SER A 153 33.87 1.45 -9.75
CA SER A 153 33.87 0.65 -10.98
C SER A 153 33.61 1.49 -12.24
N ASN A 154 33.59 2.82 -12.14
CA ASN A 154 33.33 3.78 -13.21
C ASN A 154 31.98 3.54 -13.93
N GLN A 155 30.97 3.07 -13.20
CA GLN A 155 29.61 2.85 -13.74
C GLN A 155 28.74 4.08 -13.59
N GLN A 156 27.71 4.15 -14.44
CA GLN A 156 26.71 5.21 -14.39
C GLN A 156 25.86 5.09 -13.11
N GLY A 157 25.26 6.23 -12.69
CA GLY A 157 24.26 6.28 -11.63
C GLY A 157 23.01 5.45 -11.96
N MET A 158 22.17 5.22 -10.96
CA MET A 158 21.04 4.29 -11.02
C MET A 158 19.71 4.99 -10.72
N VAL A 159 18.61 4.36 -11.13
CA VAL A 159 17.27 4.71 -10.67
C VAL A 159 16.94 3.89 -9.43
N ILE A 160 16.66 4.56 -8.31
CA ILE A 160 16.45 3.95 -7.00
C ILE A 160 15.01 4.19 -6.58
N ILE A 161 14.24 3.12 -6.39
CA ILE A 161 12.80 3.16 -6.17
C ILE A 161 12.45 2.37 -4.89
N PRO A 162 12.45 3.02 -3.72
CA PRO A 162 11.92 2.39 -2.51
C PRO A 162 10.40 2.24 -2.61
N THR A 163 9.88 1.11 -2.12
CA THR A 163 8.44 0.79 -2.09
C THR A 163 7.89 0.74 -0.66
N GLU A 164 8.65 1.18 0.31
CA GLU A 164 8.25 1.27 1.71
C GLU A 164 7.10 2.25 1.90
N LEU A 165 6.16 1.91 2.79
CA LEU A 165 4.92 2.66 3.01
C LEU A 165 5.13 3.91 3.88
N ILE A 166 6.07 4.74 3.51
CA ILE A 166 6.35 6.03 4.14
C ILE A 166 6.25 7.16 3.12
N PRO A 167 5.75 8.35 3.52
CA PRO A 167 5.73 9.51 2.62
C PRO A 167 7.14 9.88 2.17
N ASP A 168 7.28 10.24 0.89
CA ASP A 168 8.51 10.74 0.28
C ASP A 168 9.71 9.80 0.50
N ASN A 169 9.45 8.50 0.35
CA ASN A 169 10.37 7.42 0.63
C ASN A 169 11.70 7.54 -0.15
N GLY A 170 11.67 7.93 -1.41
CA GLY A 170 12.87 8.17 -2.23
C GLY A 170 13.69 9.36 -1.75
N THR A 171 13.02 10.48 -1.47
CA THR A 171 13.68 11.69 -0.93
C THR A 171 14.30 11.42 0.43
N LYS A 172 13.60 10.72 1.33
CA LYS A 172 14.13 10.34 2.64
C LYS A 172 15.34 9.42 2.51
N LEU A 173 15.25 8.39 1.67
CA LEU A 173 16.37 7.48 1.44
C LEU A 173 17.59 8.21 0.90
N LYS A 174 17.42 9.10 -0.09
CA LYS A 174 18.49 9.96 -0.62
C LYS A 174 19.18 10.74 0.49
N ASN A 175 18.40 11.45 1.31
CA ASN A 175 18.93 12.29 2.39
C ASN A 175 19.73 11.45 3.42
N ILE A 176 19.24 10.27 3.77
CA ILE A 176 19.92 9.36 4.70
C ILE A 176 21.26 8.89 4.11
N VAL A 177 21.25 8.43 2.86
CA VAL A 177 22.47 7.91 2.19
C VAL A 177 23.51 9.01 2.01
N LEU A 178 23.11 10.25 1.66
CA LEU A 178 23.99 11.41 1.61
C LEU A 178 24.57 11.77 2.98
N GLU A 179 23.75 11.73 4.02
CA GLU A 179 24.21 12.00 5.39
C GLU A 179 25.19 10.93 5.88
N GLN A 180 24.93 9.65 5.62
CA GLN A 180 25.88 8.58 5.91
C GLN A 180 27.20 8.77 5.15
N ALA A 181 27.15 9.12 3.86
CA ALA A 181 28.35 9.39 3.06
C ALA A 181 29.23 10.51 3.68
N LYS A 182 28.60 11.58 4.21
CA LYS A 182 29.30 12.66 4.91
C LYS A 182 29.88 12.20 6.24
N ARG A 183 29.15 11.43 7.04
CA ARG A 183 29.62 10.90 8.33
C ARG A 183 30.83 9.98 8.19
N HIS A 184 30.85 9.20 7.10
CA HIS A 184 31.99 8.35 6.75
C HIS A 184 33.13 9.09 6.03
N HIS A 185 33.04 10.42 5.91
CA HIS A 185 34.07 11.26 5.28
C HIS A 185 34.45 10.81 3.87
N LEU A 186 33.44 10.32 3.10
CA LEU A 186 33.67 9.92 1.73
C LEU A 186 34.04 11.12 0.84
N GLU A 187 34.79 10.86 -0.23
CA GLU A 187 35.33 11.90 -1.10
C GLU A 187 34.24 12.75 -1.77
N GLN A 188 34.46 14.06 -1.87
CA GLN A 188 33.50 15.00 -2.47
C GLN A 188 33.08 14.63 -3.90
N PRO A 189 33.96 14.13 -4.80
CA PRO A 189 33.54 13.67 -6.12
C PRO A 189 32.51 12.54 -6.09
N PHE A 190 32.63 11.60 -5.13
CA PHE A 190 31.64 10.54 -4.94
C PHE A 190 30.31 11.11 -4.40
N ILE A 191 30.36 12.01 -3.40
CA ILE A 191 29.16 12.64 -2.84
C ILE A 191 28.42 13.42 -3.93
N HIS A 192 29.14 14.13 -4.79
CA HIS A 192 28.56 14.83 -5.93
C HIS A 192 27.92 13.84 -6.92
N TRP A 193 28.61 12.77 -7.32
CA TRP A 193 28.06 11.74 -8.18
C TRP A 193 26.81 11.07 -7.56
N LEU A 194 26.84 10.79 -6.25
CA LEU A 194 25.72 10.21 -5.50
C LEU A 194 24.48 11.09 -5.58
N ASP A 195 24.65 12.41 -5.45
CA ASP A 195 23.58 13.40 -5.44
C ASP A 195 23.02 13.69 -6.85
N THR A 196 23.88 13.75 -7.87
CA THR A 196 23.53 14.27 -9.21
C THR A 196 23.27 13.20 -10.28
N GLU A 197 23.94 12.05 -10.17
CA GLU A 197 23.86 11.00 -11.19
C GLU A 197 22.85 9.90 -10.85
N ASN A 198 22.37 9.84 -9.60
CA ASN A 198 21.41 8.86 -9.15
C ASN A 198 20.03 9.49 -8.95
N TYR A 199 19.01 8.78 -9.44
CA TYR A 199 17.61 9.22 -9.39
C TYR A 199 16.86 8.47 -8.29
N PHE A 200 16.69 9.10 -7.13
CA PHE A 200 15.88 8.56 -6.05
C PHE A 200 14.42 8.97 -6.27
N CYS A 201 13.61 8.04 -6.73
CA CYS A 201 12.22 8.29 -7.05
C CYS A 201 11.32 7.98 -5.86
N ASN A 202 10.47 8.94 -5.44
CA ASN A 202 9.38 8.61 -4.54
C ASN A 202 8.43 7.63 -5.21
N SER A 203 7.87 6.69 -4.45
CA SER A 203 6.89 5.79 -5.00
C SER A 203 5.74 5.47 -4.04
N LEU A 204 4.61 5.11 -4.61
CA LEU A 204 3.43 4.62 -3.92
C LEU A 204 3.03 3.28 -4.52
N VAL A 205 2.91 2.27 -3.67
CA VAL A 205 2.43 0.94 -4.05
C VAL A 205 1.06 0.68 -3.45
N ASP A 206 0.21 0.01 -4.21
CA ASP A 206 -1.10 -0.45 -3.75
C ASP A 206 -1.50 -1.74 -4.44
N ARG A 207 -1.32 -2.84 -3.78
CA ARG A 207 -1.79 -4.18 -4.11
C ARG A 207 -1.83 -5.01 -2.83
N ILE A 208 -2.93 -5.70 -2.59
CA ILE A 208 -3.00 -6.68 -1.50
C ILE A 208 -2.34 -7.97 -1.98
N VAL A 209 -1.26 -8.36 -1.28
CA VAL A 209 -0.53 -9.60 -1.52
C VAL A 209 -0.47 -10.36 -0.19
N PRO A 210 -1.47 -11.22 0.10
CA PRO A 210 -1.51 -11.96 1.38
C PRO A 210 -0.34 -12.94 1.54
N GLY A 211 0.29 -13.33 0.44
CA GLY A 211 1.38 -14.29 0.42
C GLY A 211 0.90 -15.72 0.17
N ALA A 212 1.09 -16.62 1.12
CA ALA A 212 0.72 -18.01 0.94
C ALA A 212 -0.81 -18.21 0.85
N LEU A 213 -1.23 -19.11 -0.04
CA LEU A 213 -2.62 -19.56 -0.11
C LEU A 213 -2.94 -20.51 1.06
N PRO A 214 -4.24 -20.70 1.40
CA PRO A 214 -4.68 -21.81 2.23
C PRO A 214 -4.17 -23.15 1.69
N ALA A 215 -3.83 -24.08 2.58
CA ALA A 215 -3.14 -25.32 2.19
C ALA A 215 -3.96 -26.20 1.22
N ASP A 216 -5.27 -26.25 1.40
CA ASP A 216 -6.21 -26.98 0.55
C ASP A 216 -6.36 -26.34 -0.83
N GLU A 217 -6.43 -25.03 -0.89
CA GLU A 217 -6.49 -24.28 -2.16
C GLU A 217 -5.17 -24.41 -2.93
N LYS A 218 -4.02 -24.26 -2.23
CA LYS A 218 -2.71 -24.47 -2.82
C LYS A 218 -2.57 -25.87 -3.41
N ALA A 219 -2.96 -26.92 -2.66
CA ALA A 219 -2.89 -28.30 -3.14
C ALA A 219 -3.78 -28.56 -4.37
N ALA A 220 -4.96 -27.93 -4.43
CA ALA A 220 -5.83 -28.02 -5.59
C ALA A 220 -5.21 -27.38 -6.83
N ILE A 221 -4.60 -26.21 -6.67
CA ILE A 221 -3.91 -25.49 -7.76
C ILE A 221 -2.67 -26.28 -8.23
N GLU A 222 -1.84 -26.78 -7.33
CA GLU A 222 -0.66 -27.59 -7.65
C GLU A 222 -1.04 -28.87 -8.43
N LYS A 223 -2.14 -29.50 -8.04
CA LYS A 223 -2.69 -30.65 -8.77
C LYS A 223 -3.14 -30.28 -10.20
N GLN A 224 -3.76 -29.10 -10.36
CA GLN A 224 -4.19 -28.60 -11.67
C GLN A 224 -2.99 -28.26 -12.56
N LEU A 225 -1.94 -27.64 -11.98
CA LEU A 225 -0.75 -27.21 -12.69
C LEU A 225 0.22 -28.36 -12.98
N GLY A 226 0.12 -29.48 -12.24
CA GLY A 226 0.98 -30.66 -12.40
C GLY A 226 2.38 -30.51 -11.76
N TYR A 227 2.59 -29.50 -10.94
CA TYR A 227 3.83 -29.29 -10.18
C TYR A 227 3.56 -28.71 -8.79
N GLU A 228 4.52 -28.86 -7.87
CA GLU A 228 4.53 -28.25 -6.54
C GLU A 228 5.33 -26.95 -6.57
N ASP A 229 4.89 -25.93 -5.84
CA ASP A 229 5.53 -24.62 -5.78
C ASP A 229 5.59 -24.10 -4.33
N GLN A 230 6.78 -24.14 -3.73
CA GLN A 230 7.02 -23.66 -2.36
C GLN A 230 6.96 -22.13 -2.26
N LEU A 231 7.11 -21.43 -3.37
CA LEU A 231 7.12 -19.97 -3.46
C LEU A 231 5.78 -19.40 -3.97
N MET A 232 4.77 -20.25 -4.21
CA MET A 232 3.47 -19.78 -4.70
C MET A 232 2.91 -18.68 -3.82
N ILE A 233 2.44 -17.62 -4.45
CA ILE A 233 1.80 -16.48 -3.78
C ILE A 233 0.43 -16.16 -4.38
N MET A 234 -0.42 -15.58 -3.55
CA MET A 234 -1.67 -14.95 -3.97
C MET A 234 -1.51 -13.43 -4.02
N SER A 235 -2.18 -12.79 -4.97
CA SER A 235 -2.35 -11.34 -5.04
C SER A 235 -3.74 -10.97 -5.55
N GLU A 236 -4.24 -9.80 -5.16
CA GLU A 236 -5.45 -9.25 -5.76
C GLU A 236 -5.24 -8.85 -7.24
N VAL A 237 -6.34 -8.68 -7.96
CA VAL A 237 -6.32 -8.20 -9.36
C VAL A 237 -5.86 -6.75 -9.44
N TYR A 238 -6.36 -5.89 -8.54
CA TYR A 238 -5.96 -4.49 -8.49
C TYR A 238 -4.46 -4.35 -8.21
N ARG A 239 -3.84 -3.43 -8.92
CA ARG A 239 -2.41 -3.16 -8.79
C ARG A 239 -2.09 -1.71 -9.17
N LEU A 240 -1.30 -1.06 -8.35
CA LEU A 240 -0.81 0.30 -8.59
C LEU A 240 0.63 0.43 -8.11
N TRP A 241 1.49 0.90 -8.99
CA TRP A 241 2.83 1.39 -8.66
C TRP A 241 3.03 2.77 -9.29
N ALA A 242 2.74 3.82 -8.53
CA ALA A 242 3.00 5.20 -8.96
C ALA A 242 4.44 5.57 -8.58
N ILE A 243 5.23 6.01 -9.55
CA ILE A 243 6.64 6.38 -9.42
C ILE A 243 6.79 7.84 -9.85
N GLU A 244 7.34 8.66 -8.95
CA GLU A 244 7.51 10.07 -9.17
C GLU A 244 8.76 10.35 -10.02
N THR A 245 8.55 10.85 -11.21
CA THR A 245 9.63 11.27 -12.10
C THR A 245 9.17 12.24 -13.18
N GLY A 246 9.91 13.33 -13.37
CA GLY A 246 9.83 14.22 -14.54
C GLY A 246 10.92 13.96 -15.58
N SER A 247 11.86 13.01 -15.32
CA SER A 247 13.02 12.76 -16.16
C SER A 247 12.71 11.81 -17.32
N GLU A 248 12.93 12.24 -18.54
CA GLU A 248 12.82 11.38 -19.73
C GLU A 248 13.86 10.23 -19.72
N LYS A 249 15.05 10.45 -19.13
CA LYS A 249 16.05 9.39 -18.95
C LYS A 249 15.50 8.29 -18.06
N VAL A 250 14.90 8.65 -16.92
CA VAL A 250 14.27 7.69 -16.00
C VAL A 250 13.10 6.98 -16.68
N ARG A 251 12.24 7.68 -17.42
CA ARG A 251 11.12 7.07 -18.17
C ARG A 251 11.59 6.01 -19.18
N LYS A 252 12.74 6.22 -19.83
CA LYS A 252 13.32 5.24 -20.75
C LYS A 252 13.85 4.00 -20.01
N ILE A 253 14.53 4.19 -18.88
CA ILE A 253 15.02 3.11 -18.03
C ILE A 253 13.85 2.27 -17.49
N LEU A 254 12.79 2.94 -17.03
CA LEU A 254 11.58 2.29 -16.49
C LEU A 254 10.59 1.87 -17.60
N SER A 255 11.08 1.39 -18.74
CA SER A 255 10.26 1.02 -19.90
C SER A 255 9.19 -0.03 -19.58
N PHE A 256 9.35 -0.84 -18.54
CA PHE A 256 8.34 -1.80 -18.07
C PHE A 256 7.00 -1.15 -17.74
N ALA A 257 6.98 0.14 -17.42
CA ALA A 257 5.74 0.89 -17.19
C ALA A 257 4.79 0.92 -18.40
N LYS A 258 5.29 0.65 -19.62
CA LYS A 258 4.47 0.59 -20.83
C LYS A 258 3.67 -0.71 -20.96
N ALA A 259 3.99 -1.73 -20.17
CA ALA A 259 3.39 -3.05 -20.28
C ALA A 259 2.11 -3.21 -19.45
N ASP A 260 1.87 -2.31 -18.50
CA ASP A 260 0.71 -2.39 -17.61
C ASP A 260 0.28 -1.01 -17.13
N GLU A 261 -1.02 -0.74 -17.21
CA GLU A 261 -1.65 0.51 -16.75
C GLU A 261 -1.51 0.76 -15.25
N GLY A 262 -1.25 -0.28 -14.45
CA GLY A 262 -0.99 -0.18 -13.03
C GLY A 262 0.37 0.45 -12.68
N VAL A 263 1.27 0.63 -13.64
CA VAL A 263 2.52 1.38 -13.43
C VAL A 263 2.37 2.80 -13.99
N ILE A 264 2.44 3.78 -13.11
CA ILE A 264 2.27 5.18 -13.47
C ILE A 264 3.56 5.96 -13.21
N LEU A 265 4.08 6.60 -14.25
CA LEU A 265 5.22 7.52 -14.14
C LEU A 265 4.68 8.97 -14.24
N ALA A 266 4.73 9.70 -13.13
CA ALA A 266 4.21 11.07 -13.05
C ALA A 266 5.22 12.01 -12.38
N PRO A 267 5.21 13.31 -12.71
CA PRO A 267 6.06 14.29 -12.04
C PRO A 267 5.63 14.55 -10.57
N ASP A 268 4.39 14.21 -10.22
CA ASP A 268 3.82 14.28 -8.88
C ASP A 268 2.87 13.08 -8.69
N ILE A 269 3.05 12.32 -7.61
CA ILE A 269 2.23 11.15 -7.26
C ILE A 269 1.23 11.42 -6.13
N ASN A 270 1.11 12.67 -5.65
CA ASN A 270 0.21 13.01 -4.55
C ASN A 270 -1.25 12.73 -4.88
N VAL A 271 -1.66 12.89 -6.14
CA VAL A 271 -3.02 12.52 -6.60
C VAL A 271 -3.36 11.08 -6.25
N PHE A 272 -2.46 10.13 -6.52
CA PHE A 272 -2.67 8.71 -6.24
C PHE A 272 -2.67 8.42 -4.74
N ARG A 273 -1.83 9.16 -3.98
CA ARG A 273 -1.81 9.09 -2.51
C ARG A 273 -3.13 9.55 -1.92
N GLU A 274 -3.66 10.70 -2.37
CA GLU A 274 -4.93 11.22 -1.89
C GLU A 274 -6.10 10.31 -2.27
N LEU A 275 -6.19 9.82 -3.51
CA LEU A 275 -7.20 8.83 -3.91
C LEU A 275 -7.18 7.61 -2.97
N LYS A 276 -6.02 7.01 -2.73
CA LYS A 276 -5.89 5.87 -1.82
C LYS A 276 -6.28 6.21 -0.38
N LEU A 277 -5.75 7.33 0.15
CA LEU A 277 -6.00 7.72 1.54
C LEU A 277 -7.46 8.06 1.80
N ARG A 278 -8.14 8.73 0.87
CA ARG A 278 -9.52 9.19 1.08
C ARG A 278 -10.54 8.13 0.69
N LEU A 279 -10.48 7.61 -0.54
CA LEU A 279 -11.48 6.66 -1.03
C LEU A 279 -11.29 5.25 -0.47
N LEU A 280 -10.08 4.70 -0.45
CA LEU A 280 -9.88 3.36 0.11
C LEU A 280 -9.82 3.39 1.64
N ASN A 281 -8.83 4.08 2.19
CA ASN A 281 -8.57 4.04 3.62
C ASN A 281 -9.58 4.85 4.43
N GLY A 282 -10.06 5.98 3.90
CA GLY A 282 -11.09 6.83 4.51
C GLY A 282 -12.41 6.09 4.64
N THR A 283 -12.88 5.45 3.56
CA THR A 283 -14.10 4.63 3.58
C THR A 283 -13.99 3.48 4.57
N HIS A 284 -12.91 2.69 4.54
CA HIS A 284 -12.68 1.66 5.55
C HIS A 284 -12.77 2.21 6.98
N THR A 285 -12.16 3.37 7.24
CA THR A 285 -12.14 3.97 8.56
C THR A 285 -13.52 4.45 9.00
N LEU A 286 -14.29 5.07 8.10
CA LEU A 286 -15.64 5.53 8.41
C LEU A 286 -16.63 4.40 8.63
N THR A 287 -16.45 3.29 7.93
CA THR A 287 -17.45 2.20 7.92
C THR A 287 -17.11 1.04 8.86
N CYS A 288 -15.85 0.92 9.35
CA CYS A 288 -15.48 -0.23 10.17
C CYS A 288 -16.25 -0.33 11.50
N GLY A 289 -16.47 0.78 12.20
CA GLY A 289 -17.28 0.80 13.41
C GLY A 289 -18.76 0.49 13.13
N LEU A 290 -19.31 1.05 12.06
CA LEU A 290 -20.69 0.79 11.65
C LEU A 290 -20.91 -0.69 11.30
N ALA A 291 -19.99 -1.28 10.51
CA ALA A 291 -20.06 -2.69 10.11
C ALA A 291 -19.96 -3.64 11.31
N GLN A 292 -19.03 -3.37 12.24
CA GLN A 292 -18.91 -4.16 13.48
C GLN A 292 -20.17 -4.07 14.38
N LEU A 293 -20.71 -2.88 14.54
CA LEU A 293 -21.95 -2.66 15.32
C LEU A 293 -23.14 -3.36 14.66
N ALA A 294 -23.13 -3.56 13.34
CA ALA A 294 -24.14 -4.32 12.61
C ALA A 294 -23.91 -5.83 12.61
N GLY A 295 -22.78 -6.30 13.12
CA GLY A 295 -22.45 -7.74 13.27
C GLY A 295 -21.67 -8.35 12.10
N PHE A 296 -21.17 -7.55 11.14
CA PHE A 296 -20.31 -8.06 10.08
C PHE A 296 -18.88 -8.28 10.59
N GLU A 297 -18.30 -9.47 10.31
CA GLU A 297 -16.92 -9.77 10.69
C GLU A 297 -15.91 -9.27 9.66
N THR A 298 -16.23 -9.40 8.37
CA THR A 298 -15.32 -9.07 7.26
C THR A 298 -15.90 -8.02 6.33
N VAL A 299 -15.01 -7.36 5.58
CA VAL A 299 -15.38 -6.39 4.54
C VAL A 299 -16.26 -7.06 3.49
N ARG A 300 -15.91 -8.29 3.09
CA ARG A 300 -16.68 -9.07 2.12
C ARG A 300 -18.12 -9.30 2.58
N GLU A 301 -18.33 -9.77 3.81
CA GLU A 301 -19.69 -10.00 4.35
C GLU A 301 -20.54 -8.73 4.33
N ALA A 302 -19.94 -7.59 4.69
CA ALA A 302 -20.63 -6.30 4.61
C ALA A 302 -21.02 -5.92 3.17
N MET A 303 -20.19 -6.27 2.18
CA MET A 303 -20.48 -6.02 0.77
C MET A 303 -21.45 -7.03 0.14
N GLU A 304 -21.68 -8.17 0.79
CA GLU A 304 -22.73 -9.15 0.41
C GLU A 304 -24.13 -8.70 0.91
N ASP A 305 -24.20 -7.78 1.89
CA ASP A 305 -25.45 -7.15 2.32
C ASP A 305 -25.76 -5.92 1.43
N PRO A 306 -26.91 -5.92 0.71
CA PRO A 306 -27.22 -4.88 -0.26
C PRO A 306 -27.43 -3.50 0.40
N ASN A 307 -27.84 -3.42 1.66
CA ASN A 307 -28.02 -2.15 2.34
C ASN A 307 -26.68 -1.57 2.77
N MET A 308 -25.77 -2.39 3.30
CA MET A 308 -24.43 -1.93 3.69
C MET A 308 -23.61 -1.55 2.45
N GLU A 309 -23.71 -2.30 1.36
CA GLU A 309 -23.10 -1.96 0.09
C GLU A 309 -23.60 -0.61 -0.44
N ALA A 310 -24.91 -0.37 -0.42
CA ALA A 310 -25.52 0.90 -0.85
C ALA A 310 -24.98 2.08 -0.02
N VAL A 311 -24.90 1.94 1.30
CA VAL A 311 -24.34 2.97 2.21
C VAL A 311 -22.86 3.24 1.91
N ILE A 312 -22.05 2.20 1.74
CA ILE A 312 -20.61 2.33 1.40
C ILE A 312 -20.44 3.02 0.05
N SER A 313 -21.20 2.61 -0.96
CA SER A 313 -21.17 3.19 -2.30
C SER A 313 -21.59 4.67 -2.27
N ALA A 314 -22.70 5.00 -1.61
CA ALA A 314 -23.19 6.36 -1.47
C ALA A 314 -22.19 7.27 -0.73
N LEU A 315 -21.57 6.79 0.36
CA LEU A 315 -20.52 7.51 1.07
C LEU A 315 -19.37 7.90 0.14
N MET A 316 -18.88 6.94 -0.67
CA MET A 316 -17.81 7.23 -1.61
C MET A 316 -18.23 8.21 -2.71
N GLN A 317 -19.37 7.95 -3.36
CA GLN A 317 -19.78 8.68 -4.57
C GLN A 317 -20.33 10.06 -4.27
N HIS A 318 -21.08 10.23 -3.17
CA HIS A 318 -21.80 11.47 -2.89
C HIS A 318 -21.13 12.37 -1.85
N GLU A 319 -20.25 11.83 -0.99
CA GLU A 319 -19.59 12.66 0.02
C GLU A 319 -18.07 12.70 -0.12
N ILE A 320 -17.38 11.56 -0.38
CA ILE A 320 -15.92 11.57 -0.47
C ILE A 320 -15.44 12.10 -1.81
N VAL A 321 -16.00 11.62 -2.93
CA VAL A 321 -15.59 12.07 -4.27
C VAL A 321 -15.74 13.60 -4.41
N PRO A 322 -16.91 14.22 -4.11
CA PRO A 322 -17.03 15.67 -4.20
C PRO A 322 -16.06 16.44 -3.30
N ALA A 323 -15.70 15.87 -2.14
CA ALA A 323 -14.77 16.50 -1.22
C ALA A 323 -13.33 16.56 -1.75
N ILE A 324 -12.91 15.63 -2.62
CA ILE A 324 -11.51 15.49 -3.01
C ILE A 324 -11.20 15.98 -4.43
N THR A 325 -12.19 16.32 -5.23
CA THR A 325 -12.02 16.70 -6.65
C THR A 325 -11.33 18.04 -6.87
N ASP A 326 -11.20 18.87 -5.86
CA ASP A 326 -10.52 20.18 -5.94
C ASP A 326 -9.01 20.13 -5.75
N ILE A 327 -8.45 18.99 -5.30
CA ILE A 327 -7.02 18.84 -4.99
C ILE A 327 -6.22 18.44 -6.25
N GLY A 328 -6.59 18.93 -7.42
CA GLY A 328 -5.99 18.49 -8.68
C GLY A 328 -6.41 17.08 -9.11
N ILE A 329 -7.39 16.48 -8.42
CA ILE A 329 -7.98 15.19 -8.77
C ILE A 329 -9.17 15.46 -9.70
N ARG A 330 -9.13 14.86 -10.88
CA ARG A 330 -10.28 14.94 -11.81
C ARG A 330 -11.42 14.06 -11.28
N GLU A 331 -12.63 14.57 -11.38
CA GLU A 331 -13.84 13.89 -10.90
C GLU A 331 -13.99 12.48 -11.51
N ASP A 332 -13.77 12.35 -12.82
CA ASP A 332 -13.85 11.07 -13.51
C ASP A 332 -12.80 10.04 -13.00
N ALA A 333 -11.62 10.51 -12.59
CA ALA A 333 -10.58 9.67 -12.01
C ALA A 333 -10.97 9.23 -10.58
N ALA A 334 -11.55 10.12 -9.79
CA ALA A 334 -12.03 9.80 -8.45
C ALA A 334 -13.18 8.77 -8.50
N HIS A 335 -14.14 8.94 -9.40
CA HIS A 335 -15.23 7.98 -9.60
C HIS A 335 -14.72 6.61 -10.07
N ARG A 336 -13.81 6.56 -11.06
CA ARG A 336 -13.20 5.27 -11.48
C ARG A 336 -12.47 4.58 -10.34
N PHE A 337 -11.74 5.35 -9.54
CA PHE A 337 -11.05 4.79 -8.38
C PHE A 337 -12.03 4.28 -7.33
N ALA A 338 -13.12 4.99 -7.05
CA ALA A 338 -14.17 4.55 -6.14
C ALA A 338 -14.80 3.21 -6.59
N VAL A 339 -15.09 3.05 -7.89
CA VAL A 339 -15.58 1.78 -8.45
C VAL A 339 -14.57 0.65 -8.24
N SER A 340 -13.28 0.93 -8.46
CA SER A 340 -12.23 -0.07 -8.22
C SER A 340 -12.11 -0.46 -6.75
N VAL A 341 -12.34 0.48 -5.82
CA VAL A 341 -12.37 0.21 -4.38
C VAL A 341 -13.57 -0.68 -4.01
N LEU A 342 -14.75 -0.45 -4.59
CA LEU A 342 -15.91 -1.32 -4.37
C LEU A 342 -15.64 -2.75 -4.85
N ASP A 343 -15.01 -2.94 -6.01
CA ASP A 343 -14.61 -4.27 -6.49
C ASP A 343 -13.62 -4.95 -5.53
N ARG A 344 -12.66 -4.18 -4.97
CA ARG A 344 -11.72 -4.69 -3.97
C ARG A 344 -12.40 -5.11 -2.68
N PHE A 345 -13.41 -4.36 -2.23
CA PHE A 345 -14.19 -4.68 -1.03
C PHE A 345 -15.04 -5.95 -1.22
N ARG A 346 -15.57 -6.16 -2.43
CA ARG A 346 -16.32 -7.38 -2.80
C ARG A 346 -15.43 -8.60 -3.03
N ASN A 347 -14.09 -8.47 -2.99
CA ASN A 347 -13.16 -9.56 -3.32
C ASN A 347 -13.38 -10.78 -2.41
N PRO A 348 -13.84 -11.93 -2.95
CA PRO A 348 -14.18 -13.09 -2.14
C PRO A 348 -12.95 -13.85 -1.60
N TYR A 349 -11.78 -13.56 -2.14
CA TYR A 349 -10.53 -14.25 -1.79
C TYR A 349 -9.77 -13.58 -0.65
N ILE A 350 -10.20 -12.39 -0.17
CA ILE A 350 -9.52 -11.64 0.88
C ILE A 350 -10.36 -11.60 2.14
N GLN A 351 -9.83 -12.16 3.23
CA GLN A 351 -10.44 -12.15 4.56
C GLN A 351 -10.00 -10.90 5.34
N HIS A 352 -10.51 -9.72 4.96
CA HIS A 352 -10.18 -8.48 5.66
C HIS A 352 -11.16 -8.24 6.80
N ARG A 353 -10.70 -8.40 8.05
CA ARG A 353 -11.54 -8.25 9.24
C ARG A 353 -11.69 -6.79 9.64
N TRP A 354 -12.92 -6.35 9.89
CA TRP A 354 -13.20 -5.01 10.38
C TRP A 354 -12.50 -4.68 11.69
N LEU A 355 -12.37 -5.64 12.59
CA LEU A 355 -11.67 -5.46 13.87
C LEU A 355 -10.21 -5.01 13.68
N SER A 356 -9.50 -5.52 12.66
CA SER A 356 -8.13 -5.08 12.36
C SER A 356 -8.07 -3.64 11.87
N ILE A 357 -9.16 -3.15 11.29
CA ILE A 357 -9.26 -1.76 10.80
C ILE A 357 -9.47 -0.80 11.97
N THR A 358 -10.15 -1.21 13.06
CA THR A 358 -10.38 -0.35 14.24
C THR A 358 -9.15 -0.14 15.11
N MET A 359 -8.07 -0.88 14.93
CA MET A 359 -6.82 -0.63 15.65
C MET A 359 -6.32 0.79 15.41
N GLN A 360 -6.00 1.53 16.48
CA GLN A 360 -5.62 2.96 16.44
C GLN A 360 -6.63 3.81 15.65
N TYR A 361 -7.91 3.62 15.98
CA TYR A 361 -9.04 4.19 15.24
C TYR A 361 -9.00 5.73 15.22
N THR A 362 -8.74 6.35 16.37
CA THR A 362 -8.66 7.81 16.52
C THR A 362 -7.62 8.43 15.59
N SER A 363 -6.41 7.86 15.54
CA SER A 363 -5.36 8.32 14.65
C SER A 363 -5.75 8.19 13.17
N LYS A 364 -6.44 7.11 12.82
CA LYS A 364 -6.95 6.89 11.45
C LYS A 364 -8.06 7.87 11.10
N MET A 365 -8.99 8.15 12.01
CA MET A 365 -10.00 9.21 11.84
C MET A 365 -9.33 10.55 11.56
N LYS A 366 -8.36 10.95 12.39
CA LYS A 366 -7.62 12.20 12.22
C LYS A 366 -6.94 12.31 10.85
N MET A 367 -6.19 11.28 10.45
CA MET A 367 -5.37 11.35 9.22
C MET A 367 -6.18 11.15 7.93
N ARG A 368 -7.23 10.32 7.97
CA ARG A 368 -7.96 9.88 6.77
C ARG A 368 -9.26 10.60 6.56
N VAL A 369 -10.01 10.88 7.65
CA VAL A 369 -11.38 11.37 7.60
C VAL A 369 -11.49 12.89 7.81
N ILE A 370 -10.76 13.45 8.78
CA ILE A 370 -10.85 14.90 9.04
C ILE A 370 -10.51 15.74 7.80
N PRO A 371 -9.50 15.41 6.99
CA PRO A 371 -9.26 16.12 5.73
C PRO A 371 -10.41 16.01 4.73
N ILE A 372 -11.15 14.90 4.69
CA ILE A 372 -12.35 14.76 3.85
C ILE A 372 -13.43 15.73 4.34
N LEU A 373 -13.71 15.72 5.65
CA LEU A 373 -14.73 16.60 6.26
C LEU A 373 -14.43 18.09 5.98
N ARG A 374 -13.16 18.50 6.20
CA ARG A 374 -12.70 19.86 5.93
C ARG A 374 -12.94 20.27 4.48
N LYS A 375 -12.56 19.40 3.53
CA LYS A 375 -12.73 19.63 2.11
C LYS A 375 -14.19 19.64 1.69
N TYR A 376 -14.99 18.75 2.23
CA TYR A 376 -16.42 18.71 1.97
C TYR A 376 -17.09 20.07 2.27
N TYR A 377 -16.82 20.65 3.44
CA TYR A 377 -17.36 21.96 3.82
C TYR A 377 -16.79 23.15 3.06
N GLN A 378 -15.68 22.98 2.34
CA GLN A 378 -15.15 24.02 1.44
C GLN A 378 -15.91 24.07 0.12
N HIS A 379 -16.48 22.97 -0.35
CA HIS A 379 -17.05 22.82 -1.69
C HIS A 379 -18.54 22.50 -1.70
N VAL A 380 -19.04 21.84 -0.66
CA VAL A 380 -20.43 21.41 -0.56
C VAL A 380 -21.09 22.16 0.59
N HIS A 381 -22.26 22.74 0.35
CA HIS A 381 -22.99 23.54 1.35
C HIS A 381 -24.03 22.73 2.16
N GLU A 382 -24.05 21.43 1.98
CA GLU A 382 -24.92 20.49 2.69
C GLU A 382 -24.19 19.84 3.86
N VAL A 383 -24.95 19.28 4.81
CA VAL A 383 -24.37 18.53 5.92
C VAL A 383 -24.08 17.10 5.46
N PRO A 384 -22.84 16.58 5.59
CA PRO A 384 -22.50 15.24 5.15
C PRO A 384 -23.08 14.19 6.12
N ALA A 385 -24.23 13.63 5.78
CA ALA A 385 -25.00 12.74 6.64
C ALA A 385 -24.30 11.37 6.84
N LEU A 386 -23.65 10.86 5.81
CA LEU A 386 -22.95 9.57 5.85
C LEU A 386 -21.59 9.69 6.58
N LEU A 387 -20.86 10.80 6.40
CA LEU A 387 -19.70 11.12 7.23
C LEU A 387 -20.09 11.25 8.71
N ALA A 388 -21.23 11.93 8.99
CA ALA A 388 -21.76 12.07 10.35
C ALA A 388 -22.15 10.70 10.95
N MET A 389 -22.77 9.82 10.16
CA MET A 389 -23.10 8.44 10.58
C MET A 389 -21.84 7.63 10.90
N GLY A 390 -20.80 7.68 10.04
CA GLY A 390 -19.52 7.03 10.29
C GLY A 390 -18.83 7.57 11.55
N PHE A 391 -18.91 8.89 11.79
CA PHE A 391 -18.35 9.50 12.99
C PHE A 391 -19.13 9.08 14.26
N ALA A 392 -20.45 9.01 14.18
CA ALA A 392 -21.30 8.50 15.26
C ALA A 392 -21.00 7.03 15.58
N ALA A 393 -20.82 6.21 14.56
CA ALA A 393 -20.42 4.80 14.72
C ALA A 393 -19.03 4.67 15.36
N TYR A 394 -18.06 5.52 14.97
CA TYR A 394 -16.77 5.61 15.63
C TYR A 394 -16.92 5.90 17.13
N LEU A 395 -17.69 6.93 17.51
CA LEU A 395 -17.90 7.28 18.92
C LEU A 395 -18.49 6.12 19.72
N LEU A 396 -19.50 5.43 19.15
CA LEU A 396 -20.14 4.29 19.82
C LEU A 396 -19.18 3.09 19.94
N THR A 397 -18.36 2.85 18.93
CA THR A 397 -17.34 1.79 18.94
C THR A 397 -16.27 2.07 19.99
N MET A 398 -15.86 3.33 20.18
CA MET A 398 -14.89 3.73 21.22
C MET A 398 -15.40 3.57 22.66
N LYS A 399 -16.68 3.23 22.86
CA LYS A 399 -17.21 2.78 24.15
C LYS A 399 -16.78 1.37 24.52
N GLN A 400 -16.36 0.58 23.53
CA GLN A 400 -15.93 -0.81 23.68
C GLN A 400 -14.42 -0.89 23.99
N ASP A 401 -13.91 -2.08 24.28
CA ASP A 401 -12.47 -2.33 24.44
C ASP A 401 -11.80 -2.39 23.05
N ILE A 402 -11.32 -1.24 22.60
CA ILE A 402 -10.61 -1.08 21.33
C ILE A 402 -9.14 -0.78 21.61
N GLN A 403 -8.24 -1.36 20.83
CA GLN A 403 -6.81 -1.04 20.88
C GLN A 403 -6.56 0.34 20.24
N ASP A 404 -6.62 1.38 21.07
CA ASP A 404 -6.45 2.78 20.68
C ASP A 404 -5.82 3.55 21.85
N ASP A 405 -4.83 4.40 21.56
CA ASP A 405 -4.12 5.19 22.57
C ASP A 405 -5.05 6.18 23.30
N HIS A 406 -6.16 6.56 22.67
CA HIS A 406 -7.18 7.45 23.23
C HIS A 406 -8.35 6.70 23.89
N ALA A 407 -8.35 5.36 23.93
CA ALA A 407 -9.43 4.58 24.54
C ALA A 407 -9.76 5.00 25.99
N PRO A 408 -8.78 5.32 26.87
CA PRO A 408 -9.07 5.78 28.24
C PRO A 408 -9.87 7.09 28.27
N TYR A 409 -9.54 8.03 27.37
CA TYR A 409 -10.28 9.30 27.24
C TYR A 409 -11.75 9.06 26.90
N PHE A 410 -12.04 8.24 25.87
CA PHE A 410 -13.41 7.93 25.49
C PHE A 410 -14.17 7.18 26.57
N LYS A 411 -13.53 6.24 27.26
CA LYS A 411 -14.14 5.48 28.37
C LYS A 411 -14.57 6.41 29.51
N GLU A 412 -13.73 7.37 29.87
CA GLU A 412 -14.07 8.40 30.88
C GLU A 412 -15.28 9.24 30.42
N LYS A 413 -15.24 9.77 29.18
CA LYS A 413 -16.30 10.65 28.67
C LYS A 413 -17.66 9.94 28.58
N TRP A 414 -17.67 8.67 28.17
CA TRP A 414 -18.88 7.86 28.12
C TRP A 414 -19.51 7.58 29.52
N GLN A 415 -18.72 7.62 30.59
CA GLN A 415 -19.23 7.44 31.95
C GLN A 415 -19.95 8.68 32.49
N HIS A 416 -19.58 9.87 32.02
CA HIS A 416 -20.01 11.13 32.62
C HIS A 416 -20.90 12.02 31.74
N LEU A 417 -20.95 11.75 30.44
CA LEU A 417 -21.64 12.60 29.49
C LEU A 417 -22.83 11.90 28.81
N SER A 418 -23.90 12.65 28.56
CA SER A 418 -24.95 12.21 27.64
C SER A 418 -24.42 12.15 26.20
N PRO A 419 -25.03 11.38 25.29
CA PRO A 419 -24.58 11.28 23.91
C PRO A 419 -24.35 12.63 23.22
N GLY A 420 -25.29 13.58 23.36
CA GLY A 420 -25.16 14.92 22.77
C GLY A 420 -24.02 15.74 23.39
N ALA A 421 -23.81 15.64 24.70
CA ALA A 421 -22.72 16.32 25.39
C ALA A 421 -21.35 15.70 25.01
N LEU A 422 -21.30 14.37 24.86
CA LEU A 422 -20.13 13.66 24.37
C LEU A 422 -19.73 14.14 22.97
N VAL A 423 -20.67 14.21 22.04
CA VAL A 423 -20.42 14.69 20.67
C VAL A 423 -19.81 16.09 20.72
N GLN A 424 -20.41 17.01 21.48
CA GLN A 424 -19.88 18.38 21.58
C GLN A 424 -18.47 18.44 22.18
N GLU A 425 -18.22 17.69 23.23
CA GLU A 425 -16.91 17.63 23.91
C GLU A 425 -15.84 17.06 22.97
N VAL A 426 -16.14 15.94 22.30
CA VAL A 426 -15.18 15.27 21.40
C VAL A 426 -14.89 16.11 20.17
N LEU A 427 -15.92 16.70 19.52
CA LEU A 427 -15.74 17.51 18.32
C LEU A 427 -14.95 18.81 18.59
N LYS A 428 -15.08 19.41 19.78
CA LYS A 428 -14.30 20.59 20.19
C LYS A 428 -12.83 20.29 20.49
N ASN A 429 -12.46 19.03 20.68
CA ASN A 429 -11.14 18.66 21.17
C ASN A 429 -10.08 18.82 20.07
N GLU A 430 -9.47 20.00 19.98
CA GLU A 430 -8.39 20.30 19.01
C GLU A 430 -7.14 19.42 19.19
N ALA A 431 -6.89 18.90 20.39
CA ALA A 431 -5.76 17.99 20.60
C ALA A 431 -5.96 16.65 19.84
N LEU A 432 -7.20 16.14 19.81
CA LEU A 432 -7.55 14.95 19.03
C LEU A 432 -7.47 15.22 17.52
N TRP A 433 -8.09 16.31 17.05
CA TRP A 433 -8.36 16.49 15.62
C TRP A 433 -7.42 17.46 14.92
N GLY A 434 -6.71 18.30 15.67
CA GLY A 434 -5.90 19.41 15.13
C GLY A 434 -6.71 20.67 14.84
N GLU A 435 -8.04 20.63 15.02
CA GLU A 435 -8.99 21.73 14.84
C GLU A 435 -10.29 21.47 15.60
N ASP A 436 -11.10 22.51 15.78
CA ASP A 436 -12.42 22.44 16.40
C ASP A 436 -13.49 22.05 15.37
N LEU A 437 -13.87 20.76 15.35
CA LEU A 437 -14.87 20.22 14.41
C LEU A 437 -16.31 20.67 14.74
N SER A 438 -16.55 21.22 15.94
CA SER A 438 -17.88 21.71 16.32
C SER A 438 -18.29 22.99 15.55
N LYS A 439 -17.33 23.61 14.87
CA LYS A 439 -17.55 24.81 14.04
C LYS A 439 -18.17 24.50 12.67
N TYR A 440 -18.16 23.23 12.25
CA TYR A 440 -18.80 22.84 10.99
C TYR A 440 -20.31 22.85 11.13
N SER A 441 -20.97 23.74 10.35
CA SER A 441 -22.41 24.00 10.48
C SER A 441 -23.25 22.75 10.29
N GLY A 442 -24.09 22.42 11.27
CA GLY A 442 -24.99 21.26 11.24
C GLY A 442 -24.31 19.92 11.53
N PHE A 443 -22.98 19.80 11.46
CA PHE A 443 -22.28 18.53 11.65
C PHE A 443 -22.43 17.96 13.07
N PRO A 444 -22.25 18.74 14.16
CA PRO A 444 -22.48 18.23 15.52
C PRO A 444 -23.89 17.71 15.75
N GLN A 445 -24.88 18.38 15.17
CA GLN A 445 -26.29 17.98 15.25
C GLN A 445 -26.51 16.66 14.50
N ALA A 446 -25.99 16.53 13.27
CA ALA A 446 -26.09 15.32 12.48
C ALA A 446 -25.41 14.12 13.18
N VAL A 447 -24.20 14.29 13.72
CA VAL A 447 -23.51 13.25 14.50
C VAL A 447 -24.34 12.84 15.73
N THR A 448 -24.94 13.81 16.44
CA THR A 448 -25.78 13.55 17.63
C THR A 448 -27.03 12.75 17.25
N VAL A 449 -27.70 13.11 16.17
CA VAL A 449 -28.88 12.38 15.67
C VAL A 449 -28.52 10.95 15.30
N MET A 450 -27.43 10.77 14.52
CA MET A 450 -26.97 9.44 14.12
C MET A 450 -26.52 8.59 15.30
N LEU A 451 -25.87 9.20 16.31
CA LEU A 451 -25.46 8.48 17.52
C LEU A 451 -26.68 8.01 18.34
N ASN A 452 -27.69 8.85 18.49
CA ASN A 452 -28.94 8.47 19.17
C ASN A 452 -29.67 7.36 18.40
N ASN A 453 -29.73 7.42 17.08
CA ASN A 453 -30.33 6.38 16.25
C ASN A 453 -29.56 5.04 16.42
N LEU A 454 -28.22 5.06 16.38
CA LEU A 454 -27.41 3.85 16.63
C LEU A 454 -27.67 3.24 18.01
N ILE A 455 -27.85 4.07 19.03
CA ILE A 455 -28.13 3.59 20.42
C ILE A 455 -29.54 3.03 20.52
N ASN A 456 -30.55 3.65 19.92
CA ASN A 456 -31.96 3.32 20.12
C ASN A 456 -32.46 2.23 19.19
N GLU A 457 -32.07 2.21 17.92
CA GLU A 457 -32.58 1.28 16.91
C GLU A 457 -31.53 0.25 16.43
N GLY A 458 -30.27 0.45 16.79
CA GLY A 458 -29.14 -0.40 16.37
C GLY A 458 -28.65 -0.13 14.94
N ALA A 459 -27.41 -0.57 14.68
CA ALA A 459 -26.72 -0.27 13.42
C ALA A 459 -27.41 -0.92 12.20
N ALA A 460 -27.85 -2.16 12.29
CA ALA A 460 -28.49 -2.86 11.17
C ALA A 460 -29.79 -2.16 10.70
N THR A 461 -30.62 -1.68 11.64
CA THR A 461 -31.85 -0.95 11.34
C THR A 461 -31.54 0.41 10.70
N LEU A 462 -30.56 1.13 11.26
CA LEU A 462 -30.11 2.43 10.72
C LEU A 462 -29.56 2.28 9.29
N ILE A 463 -28.70 1.28 9.04
CA ILE A 463 -28.15 0.99 7.70
C ILE A 463 -29.29 0.76 6.69
N LYS A 464 -30.24 -0.09 7.03
CA LYS A 464 -31.39 -0.36 6.15
C LYS A 464 -32.20 0.89 5.81
N ARG A 465 -32.46 1.75 6.79
CA ARG A 465 -33.20 3.00 6.59
C ARG A 465 -32.42 3.97 5.71
N VAL A 466 -31.14 4.18 6.00
CA VAL A 466 -30.28 5.10 5.23
C VAL A 466 -30.08 4.59 3.80
N ALA A 467 -29.92 3.27 3.60
CA ALA A 467 -29.82 2.69 2.27
C ALA A 467 -31.07 2.95 1.41
N ALA A 468 -32.26 2.87 2.00
CA ALA A 468 -33.50 3.19 1.30
C ALA A 468 -33.58 4.68 0.89
N GLU A 469 -33.07 5.58 1.70
CA GLU A 469 -33.01 7.02 1.40
C GLU A 469 -31.96 7.33 0.30
N THR A 470 -30.82 6.66 0.28
CA THR A 470 -29.76 6.88 -0.72
C THR A 470 -30.07 6.27 -2.10
N THR A 471 -30.95 5.30 -2.19
CA THR A 471 -31.36 4.69 -3.47
C THR A 471 -32.31 5.59 -4.29
N VAL A 472 -32.83 6.64 -3.67
CA VAL A 472 -33.77 7.59 -4.30
C VAL A 472 -33.05 8.82 -4.89
N LEU A 473 -31.77 9.00 -4.59
CA LEU A 473 -30.85 10.01 -5.14
C LEU A 473 -30.09 9.46 -6.35
#